data_382e010c95ecf3b493c154799a1adaa1
#
_entry.id   382e010c95ecf3b493c154799a1adaa1
#
_cell.length_a   1.000
_cell.length_b   1.000
_cell.length_c   1.000
_cell.angle_alpha   90.00
_cell.angle_beta   90.00
_cell.angle_gamma   90.00
#
_symmetry.space_group_name_H-M   'P 1'
#
loop_
_entity.id
_entity.type
_entity.pdbx_description
1 polymer ?
#
loop_
_entity_poly.entity_id
_entity_poly.type
_entity_poly.pdbx_seq_one_letter_code
_entity_poly.pdbx_strand_id
1 'polypeptide(L)'
;MIIYGYRTSHLRTEPVAGSCPTCATPDSLRVSVLGRYAHVYWVPLFPLGKTGGSECGHCRQVLRPTEMPPALRQEFQTVKQRAGVPLWHFAGAALAALGVLWGVVSNSLSQEANQTFITAPHKGDLYYIRTENGHYSLLKVQEVAGNSVKLLANNYEIDTETGAEELNKPENFAPEPVELTRYDLKIMLNKDEIVEIERQ
;
A
#
# COMPACT_ATOMS: atom_id res chain seq x y z
N MET A 1 14.32 10.69 6.98
CA MET A 1 15.42 9.78 6.60
C MET A 1 14.85 8.40 6.33
N ILE A 2 15.02 7.84 5.12
CA ILE A 2 14.50 6.50 4.78
C ILE A 2 15.63 5.48 5.00
N ILE A 3 15.37 4.46 5.83
CA ILE A 3 16.32 3.37 6.08
C ILE A 3 15.97 2.21 5.16
N TYR A 4 16.84 1.93 4.19
CA TYR A 4 16.68 0.81 3.26
C TYR A 4 18.00 0.04 3.12
N GLY A 5 17.88 -1.21 2.73
CA GLY A 5 19.05 -2.06 2.52
C GLY A 5 18.68 -3.49 2.14
N TYR A 6 19.63 -4.39 2.33
CA TYR A 6 19.39 -5.82 2.15
C TYR A 6 19.91 -6.60 3.36
N ARG A 7 19.25 -7.72 3.63
CA ARG A 7 19.64 -8.67 4.66
C ARG A 7 19.64 -10.09 4.12
N THR A 8 20.28 -10.97 4.87
CA THR A 8 20.29 -12.40 4.58
C THR A 8 19.57 -13.17 5.68
N SER A 9 18.80 -14.16 5.28
CA SER A 9 18.20 -15.17 6.16
C SER A 9 18.71 -16.55 5.82
N HIS A 10 18.87 -17.40 6.82
CA HIS A 10 19.22 -18.79 6.61
C HIS A 10 18.03 -19.52 5.98
N LEU A 11 18.27 -20.24 4.88
CA LEU A 11 17.24 -21.00 4.19
C LEU A 11 17.39 -22.51 4.48
N ARG A 12 18.58 -23.04 4.23
CA ARG A 12 18.82 -24.46 4.31
C ARG A 12 20.30 -24.78 4.52
N THR A 13 20.60 -25.81 5.32
CA THR A 13 21.93 -26.41 5.42
C THR A 13 21.79 -27.91 5.23
N GLU A 14 22.60 -28.49 4.35
CA GLU A 14 22.63 -29.91 4.08
C GLU A 14 24.09 -30.43 4.12
N PRO A 15 24.32 -31.63 4.68
CA PRO A 15 25.57 -32.33 4.49
C PRO A 15 25.69 -32.75 3.03
N VAL A 16 26.88 -32.69 2.47
CA VAL A 16 27.17 -33.11 1.10
C VAL A 16 28.30 -34.13 1.09
N ALA A 17 28.19 -35.14 0.23
CA ALA A 17 29.21 -36.15 0.08
C ALA A 17 30.49 -35.56 -0.51
N GLY A 18 31.62 -36.09 -0.09
CA GLY A 18 32.93 -35.71 -0.60
C GLY A 18 33.94 -35.36 0.47
N SER A 19 35.18 -35.21 0.07
CA SER A 19 36.28 -34.86 0.97
C SER A 19 36.55 -33.36 0.94
N CYS A 20 36.89 -32.83 2.11
CA CYS A 20 37.29 -31.43 2.20
C CYS A 20 38.55 -31.14 1.36
N PRO A 21 38.57 -30.14 0.48
CA PRO A 21 39.74 -29.85 -0.35
C PRO A 21 40.96 -29.39 0.45
N THR A 22 40.76 -28.96 1.72
CA THR A 22 41.83 -28.42 2.57
C THR A 22 42.39 -29.49 3.52
N CYS A 23 41.54 -30.27 4.20
CA CYS A 23 42.00 -31.25 5.21
C CYS A 23 41.77 -32.71 4.81
N ALA A 24 41.25 -32.94 3.60
CA ALA A 24 40.95 -34.25 3.04
C ALA A 24 40.01 -35.13 3.86
N THR A 25 39.39 -34.61 4.95
CA THR A 25 38.45 -35.39 5.77
C THR A 25 37.18 -35.69 4.96
N PRO A 26 36.78 -36.97 4.85
CA PRO A 26 35.60 -37.39 4.11
C PRO A 26 34.32 -36.97 4.85
N ASP A 27 33.24 -36.73 4.10
CA ASP A 27 31.87 -36.46 4.57
C ASP A 27 31.76 -35.38 5.67
N SER A 28 32.74 -34.46 5.69
CA SER A 28 32.78 -33.36 6.65
C SER A 28 32.22 -32.05 6.11
N LEU A 29 31.79 -32.01 4.86
CA LEU A 29 31.32 -30.79 4.21
C LEU A 29 29.83 -30.59 4.44
N ARG A 30 29.48 -29.32 4.74
CA ARG A 30 28.09 -28.84 4.82
C ARG A 30 27.92 -27.64 3.90
N VAL A 31 26.85 -27.66 3.14
CA VAL A 31 26.45 -26.57 2.29
C VAL A 31 25.33 -25.77 2.95
N SER A 32 25.53 -24.47 3.11
CA SER A 32 24.53 -23.56 3.65
C SER A 32 24.06 -22.58 2.57
N VAL A 33 22.75 -22.49 2.40
CA VAL A 33 22.09 -21.55 1.48
C VAL A 33 21.40 -20.46 2.27
N LEU A 34 21.66 -19.23 1.87
CA LEU A 34 21.11 -18.01 2.47
C LEU A 34 20.25 -17.28 1.44
N GLY A 35 19.08 -16.84 1.82
CA GLY A 35 18.21 -15.97 1.05
C GLY A 35 18.53 -14.50 1.32
N ARG A 36 18.74 -13.72 0.27
CA ARG A 36 18.87 -12.26 0.37
C ARG A 36 17.53 -11.61 0.08
N TYR A 37 17.18 -10.58 0.85
CA TYR A 37 15.96 -9.81 0.65
C TYR A 37 16.22 -8.30 0.84
N ALA A 38 15.50 -7.50 0.07
CA ALA A 38 15.45 -6.06 0.26
C ALA A 38 14.51 -5.74 1.44
N HIS A 39 14.84 -4.69 2.19
CA HIS A 39 13.98 -4.18 3.25
C HIS A 39 13.96 -2.66 3.30
N VAL A 40 12.83 -2.13 3.77
CA VAL A 40 12.66 -0.73 4.16
C VAL A 40 12.17 -0.73 5.60
N TYR A 41 12.80 0.04 6.47
CA TYR A 41 12.53 0.06 7.92
C TYR A 41 12.45 -1.36 8.52
N TRP A 42 13.37 -2.26 8.10
CA TRP A 42 13.44 -3.68 8.49
C TRP A 42 12.28 -4.56 7.99
N VAL A 43 11.26 -3.99 7.34
CA VAL A 43 10.17 -4.75 6.71
C VAL A 43 10.67 -5.33 5.39
N PRO A 44 10.66 -6.65 5.20
CA PRO A 44 11.09 -7.29 3.96
C PRO A 44 10.09 -6.99 2.84
N LEU A 45 10.61 -6.59 1.67
CA LEU A 45 9.80 -6.25 0.51
C LEU A 45 9.74 -7.38 -0.51
N PHE A 46 10.92 -7.84 -0.94
CA PHE A 46 11.04 -8.90 -1.93
C PHE A 46 12.42 -9.59 -1.85
N PRO A 47 12.52 -10.86 -2.29
CA PRO A 47 13.77 -11.58 -2.33
C PRO A 47 14.68 -11.08 -3.47
N LEU A 48 15.97 -10.90 -3.15
CA LEU A 48 17.01 -10.50 -4.11
C LEU A 48 17.78 -11.69 -4.68
N GLY A 49 17.45 -12.91 -4.26
CA GLY A 49 18.10 -14.12 -4.70
C GLY A 49 18.70 -14.93 -3.55
N LYS A 50 19.46 -15.95 -3.91
CA LYS A 50 20.07 -16.88 -2.97
C LYS A 50 21.58 -16.83 -3.09
N THR A 51 22.27 -16.86 -1.95
CA THR A 51 23.72 -16.96 -1.83
C THR A 51 24.05 -18.10 -0.87
N GLY A 52 25.29 -18.33 -0.55
CA GLY A 52 25.70 -19.32 0.42
C GLY A 52 27.16 -19.73 0.28
N GLY A 53 27.51 -20.81 0.91
CA GLY A 53 28.85 -21.37 0.91
C GLY A 53 28.88 -22.80 1.44
N SER A 54 30.05 -23.40 1.46
CA SER A 54 30.27 -24.64 2.16
C SER A 54 31.23 -24.43 3.35
N GLU A 55 31.01 -25.17 4.41
CA GLU A 55 31.85 -25.20 5.60
C GLU A 55 32.27 -26.63 5.90
N CYS A 56 33.53 -26.86 6.21
CA CYS A 56 34.02 -28.14 6.71
C CYS A 56 33.80 -28.24 8.22
N GLY A 57 33.12 -29.27 8.67
CA GLY A 57 32.89 -29.53 10.10
C GLY A 57 34.16 -29.86 10.91
N HIS A 58 35.25 -30.28 10.24
CA HIS A 58 36.51 -30.61 10.88
C HIS A 58 37.47 -29.41 10.97
N CYS A 59 37.86 -28.83 9.84
CA CYS A 59 38.86 -27.74 9.82
C CYS A 59 38.25 -26.34 9.80
N ARG A 60 36.91 -26.21 9.79
CA ARG A 60 36.16 -24.94 9.75
C ARG A 60 36.42 -24.08 8.52
N GLN A 61 37.10 -24.64 7.50
CA GLN A 61 37.30 -23.92 6.23
C GLN A 61 35.97 -23.62 5.57
N VAL A 62 35.76 -22.35 5.25
CA VAL A 62 34.59 -21.86 4.50
C VAL A 62 35.00 -21.56 3.08
N LEU A 63 34.26 -22.10 2.11
CA LEU A 63 34.47 -21.87 0.69
C LEU A 63 33.26 -21.13 0.09
N ARG A 64 33.54 -20.08 -0.64
CA ARG A 64 32.53 -19.37 -1.44
C ARG A 64 32.23 -20.18 -2.72
N PRO A 65 31.07 -19.95 -3.37
CA PRO A 65 30.72 -20.70 -4.58
C PRO A 65 31.75 -20.62 -5.71
N THR A 66 32.53 -19.53 -5.77
CA THR A 66 33.62 -19.34 -6.74
C THR A 66 34.88 -20.14 -6.44
N GLU A 67 35.08 -20.48 -5.17
CA GLU A 67 36.25 -21.19 -4.63
C GLU A 67 36.03 -22.71 -4.56
N MET A 68 34.79 -23.15 -4.76
CA MET A 68 34.40 -24.56 -4.69
C MET A 68 34.93 -25.34 -5.89
N PRO A 69 35.48 -26.55 -5.67
CA PRO A 69 35.72 -27.51 -6.74
C PRO A 69 34.45 -27.81 -7.55
N PRO A 70 34.56 -28.23 -8.83
CA PRO A 70 33.40 -28.43 -9.70
C PRO A 70 32.34 -29.36 -9.10
N ALA A 71 32.71 -30.46 -8.51
CA ALA A 71 31.78 -31.42 -7.89
C ALA A 71 31.00 -30.79 -6.71
N LEU A 72 31.71 -30.12 -5.78
CA LEU A 72 31.08 -29.44 -4.65
C LEU A 72 30.18 -28.29 -5.11
N ARG A 73 30.57 -27.59 -6.15
CA ARG A 73 29.75 -26.51 -6.74
C ARG A 73 28.44 -27.05 -7.32
N GLN A 74 28.46 -28.22 -7.95
CA GLN A 74 27.26 -28.87 -8.46
C GLN A 74 26.30 -29.25 -7.33
N GLU A 75 26.83 -29.87 -6.25
CA GLU A 75 26.03 -30.17 -5.04
C GLU A 75 25.46 -28.88 -4.43
N PHE A 76 26.24 -27.81 -4.30
CA PHE A 76 25.77 -26.52 -3.86
C PHE A 76 24.60 -25.99 -4.71
N GLN A 77 24.65 -26.09 -6.04
CA GLN A 77 23.58 -25.65 -6.94
C GLN A 77 22.32 -26.49 -6.74
N THR A 78 22.44 -27.79 -6.53
CA THR A 78 21.32 -28.67 -6.26
C THR A 78 20.61 -28.29 -4.95
N VAL A 79 21.35 -28.08 -3.86
CA VAL A 79 20.81 -27.62 -2.58
C VAL A 79 20.17 -26.23 -2.72
N LYS A 80 20.82 -25.33 -3.47
CA LYS A 80 20.32 -23.97 -3.73
C LYS A 80 19.00 -23.96 -4.50
N GLN A 81 18.80 -24.86 -5.45
CA GLN A 81 17.54 -24.99 -6.18
C GLN A 81 16.41 -25.48 -5.27
N ARG A 82 16.69 -26.48 -4.41
CA ARG A 82 15.72 -27.05 -3.46
C ARG A 82 15.37 -26.13 -2.30
N ALA A 83 16.25 -25.18 -1.94
CA ALA A 83 15.99 -24.23 -0.86
C ALA A 83 14.86 -23.26 -1.26
N GLY A 84 13.70 -23.39 -0.66
CA GLY A 84 12.57 -22.48 -0.84
C GLY A 84 12.85 -21.08 -0.27
N VAL A 85 12.28 -20.05 -0.87
CA VAL A 85 12.28 -18.70 -0.30
C VAL A 85 11.07 -18.55 0.61
N PRO A 86 11.22 -18.15 1.88
CA PRO A 86 10.10 -17.98 2.79
C PRO A 86 9.15 -16.87 2.33
N LEU A 87 7.84 -17.10 2.50
CA LEU A 87 6.81 -16.14 2.08
C LEU A 87 6.91 -14.80 2.81
N TRP A 88 7.45 -14.77 4.02
CA TRP A 88 7.63 -13.53 4.78
C TRP A 88 8.58 -12.51 4.11
N HIS A 89 9.43 -12.96 3.14
CA HIS A 89 10.24 -12.04 2.32
C HIS A 89 9.39 -11.10 1.46
N PHE A 90 8.10 -11.39 1.27
CA PHE A 90 7.14 -10.58 0.50
C PHE A 90 6.19 -9.78 1.38
N ALA A 91 6.38 -9.79 2.71
CA ALA A 91 5.43 -9.19 3.65
C ALA A 91 5.17 -7.70 3.35
N GLY A 92 6.21 -6.92 3.07
CA GLY A 92 6.06 -5.50 2.75
C GLY A 92 5.35 -5.25 1.42
N ALA A 93 5.64 -6.08 0.39
CA ALA A 93 4.93 -6.00 -0.89
C ALA A 93 3.45 -6.36 -0.72
N ALA A 94 3.14 -7.37 0.09
CA ALA A 94 1.75 -7.75 0.40
C ALA A 94 1.01 -6.63 1.15
N LEU A 95 1.65 -5.99 2.13
CA LEU A 95 1.06 -4.85 2.84
C LEU A 95 0.82 -3.66 1.92
N ALA A 96 1.75 -3.36 1.02
CA ALA A 96 1.58 -2.30 0.02
C ALA A 96 0.41 -2.59 -0.93
N ALA A 97 0.31 -3.83 -1.41
CA ALA A 97 -0.80 -4.25 -2.27
C ALA A 97 -2.16 -4.16 -1.57
N LEU A 98 -2.22 -4.58 -0.29
CA LEU A 98 -3.44 -4.44 0.52
C LEU A 98 -3.83 -2.97 0.75
N GLY A 99 -2.85 -2.08 0.98
CA GLY A 99 -3.10 -0.65 1.11
C GLY A 99 -3.68 -0.02 -0.16
N VAL A 100 -3.12 -0.38 -1.33
CA VAL A 100 -3.64 0.06 -2.64
C VAL A 100 -5.06 -0.46 -2.87
N LEU A 101 -5.28 -1.76 -2.61
CA LEU A 101 -6.59 -2.37 -2.77
C LEU A 101 -7.64 -1.71 -1.86
N TRP A 102 -7.28 -1.47 -0.60
CA TRP A 102 -8.15 -0.76 0.34
C TRP A 102 -8.52 0.63 -0.18
N GLY A 103 -7.53 1.43 -0.66
CA GLY A 103 -7.78 2.76 -1.21
C GLY A 103 -8.74 2.73 -2.43
N VAL A 104 -8.54 1.78 -3.35
CA VAL A 104 -9.43 1.62 -4.51
C VAL A 104 -10.85 1.26 -4.10
N VAL A 105 -11.00 0.29 -3.17
CA VAL A 105 -12.33 -0.14 -2.70
C VAL A 105 -13.03 0.99 -1.95
N SER A 106 -12.34 1.69 -1.05
CA SER A 106 -12.92 2.81 -0.31
C SER A 106 -13.39 3.92 -1.24
N ASN A 107 -12.57 4.29 -2.22
CA ASN A 107 -12.96 5.32 -3.21
C ASN A 107 -14.19 4.90 -4.04
N SER A 108 -14.27 3.62 -4.45
CA SER A 108 -15.43 3.12 -5.20
C SER A 108 -16.72 3.19 -4.38
N LEU A 109 -16.67 2.81 -3.09
CA LEU A 109 -17.82 2.86 -2.20
C LEU A 109 -18.29 4.29 -1.95
N SER A 110 -17.38 5.24 -1.79
CA SER A 110 -17.71 6.67 -1.62
C SER A 110 -18.39 7.23 -2.88
N GLN A 111 -17.89 6.89 -4.06
CA GLN A 111 -18.51 7.33 -5.32
C GLN A 111 -19.93 6.78 -5.52
N GLU A 112 -20.18 5.50 -5.21
CA GLU A 112 -21.52 4.92 -5.29
C GLU A 112 -22.48 5.57 -4.29
N ALA A 113 -22.03 5.85 -3.06
CA ALA A 113 -22.80 6.56 -2.05
C ALA A 113 -23.15 7.99 -2.53
N ASN A 114 -22.18 8.74 -3.04
CA ASN A 114 -22.38 10.09 -3.58
C ASN A 114 -23.39 10.10 -4.73
N GLN A 115 -23.33 9.15 -5.66
CA GLN A 115 -24.31 9.02 -6.74
C GLN A 115 -25.72 8.74 -6.23
N THR A 116 -25.83 7.92 -5.20
CA THR A 116 -27.13 7.62 -4.56
C THR A 116 -27.68 8.85 -3.86
N PHE A 117 -26.88 9.57 -3.12
CA PHE A 117 -27.33 10.74 -2.37
C PHE A 117 -27.70 11.90 -3.28
N ILE A 118 -26.98 12.11 -4.40
CA ILE A 118 -27.31 13.17 -5.34
C ILE A 118 -28.61 12.91 -6.13
N THR A 119 -28.96 11.64 -6.36
CA THR A 119 -30.23 11.31 -7.01
C THR A 119 -31.45 11.49 -6.09
N ALA A 120 -31.24 11.33 -4.79
CA ALA A 120 -32.29 11.51 -3.79
C ALA A 120 -31.78 12.42 -2.64
N PRO A 121 -31.60 13.74 -2.89
CA PRO A 121 -31.15 14.67 -1.87
C PRO A 121 -32.17 14.78 -0.75
N HIS A 122 -31.69 14.90 0.48
CA HIS A 122 -32.49 15.11 1.67
C HIS A 122 -32.11 16.43 2.35
N LYS A 123 -33.06 17.02 3.06
CA LYS A 123 -32.79 18.16 3.90
C LYS A 123 -31.76 17.80 4.96
N GLY A 124 -30.71 18.62 5.05
CA GLY A 124 -29.59 18.42 5.99
C GLY A 124 -28.36 17.76 5.34
N ASP A 125 -28.47 17.18 4.14
CA ASP A 125 -27.29 16.66 3.42
C ASP A 125 -26.25 17.77 3.28
N LEU A 126 -24.98 17.44 3.52
CA LEU A 126 -23.84 18.31 3.36
C LEU A 126 -23.04 17.88 2.12
N TYR A 127 -22.81 18.83 1.22
CA TYR A 127 -22.00 18.60 0.03
C TYR A 127 -20.67 19.32 0.19
N TYR A 128 -19.59 18.56 0.22
CA TYR A 128 -18.23 19.08 0.20
C TYR A 128 -17.88 19.44 -1.23
N ILE A 129 -17.67 20.73 -1.48
CA ILE A 129 -17.40 21.24 -2.82
C ILE A 129 -15.97 21.72 -2.93
N ARG A 130 -15.41 21.54 -4.14
CA ARG A 130 -14.16 22.12 -4.55
C ARG A 130 -14.44 23.38 -5.39
N THR A 131 -13.89 24.51 -4.96
CA THR A 131 -14.04 25.78 -5.68
C THR A 131 -13.07 25.85 -6.87
N GLU A 132 -13.29 26.78 -7.80
CA GLU A 132 -12.42 26.99 -8.96
C GLU A 132 -10.97 27.31 -8.58
N ASN A 133 -10.76 27.91 -7.41
CA ASN A 133 -9.44 28.21 -6.86
C ASN A 133 -8.73 26.99 -6.23
N GLY A 134 -9.41 25.83 -6.20
CA GLY A 134 -8.88 24.60 -5.61
C GLY A 134 -9.05 24.49 -4.10
N HIS A 135 -9.76 25.43 -3.47
CA HIS A 135 -10.13 25.36 -2.05
C HIS A 135 -11.40 24.53 -1.86
N TYR A 136 -11.69 24.20 -0.61
CA TYR A 136 -12.87 23.41 -0.24
C TYR A 136 -13.86 24.26 0.56
N SER A 137 -15.16 24.06 0.32
CA SER A 137 -16.26 24.71 1.01
C SER A 137 -17.43 23.74 1.17
N LEU A 138 -18.54 24.20 1.78
CA LEU A 138 -19.72 23.40 2.04
C LEU A 138 -20.98 24.01 1.42
N LEU A 139 -21.83 23.12 0.88
CA LEU A 139 -23.22 23.44 0.58
C LEU A 139 -24.13 22.57 1.46
N LYS A 140 -25.10 23.17 2.13
CA LYS A 140 -26.06 22.44 2.97
C LYS A 140 -27.44 22.47 2.35
N VAL A 141 -28.07 21.31 2.20
CA VAL A 141 -29.42 21.21 1.67
C VAL A 141 -30.40 21.74 2.69
N GLN A 142 -31.09 22.83 2.34
CA GLN A 142 -32.14 23.45 3.17
C GLN A 142 -33.52 22.85 2.86
N GLU A 143 -33.86 22.71 1.59
CA GLU A 143 -35.17 22.24 1.13
C GLU A 143 -35.05 21.55 -0.22
N VAL A 144 -35.88 20.53 -0.43
CA VAL A 144 -35.98 19.81 -1.71
C VAL A 144 -37.41 19.91 -2.20
N ALA A 145 -37.61 20.53 -3.37
CA ALA A 145 -38.93 20.71 -3.99
C ALA A 145 -38.92 20.11 -5.42
N GLY A 146 -39.36 18.86 -5.55
CA GLY A 146 -39.38 18.18 -6.86
C GLY A 146 -37.98 18.05 -7.46
N ASN A 147 -37.71 18.77 -8.56
CA ASN A 147 -36.42 18.79 -9.24
C ASN A 147 -35.49 19.92 -8.74
N SER A 148 -35.99 20.82 -7.92
CA SER A 148 -35.22 21.95 -7.38
C SER A 148 -34.74 21.64 -5.97
N VAL A 149 -33.50 22.02 -5.69
CA VAL A 149 -32.83 21.87 -4.38
C VAL A 149 -32.32 23.23 -3.95
N LYS A 150 -32.77 23.70 -2.79
CA LYS A 150 -32.26 24.93 -2.18
C LYS A 150 -31.11 24.60 -1.24
N LEU A 151 -29.99 25.25 -1.47
CA LEU A 151 -28.72 24.99 -0.80
C LEU A 151 -28.24 26.28 -0.10
N LEU A 152 -27.79 26.17 1.11
CA LEU A 152 -27.08 27.26 1.81
C LEU A 152 -25.58 27.10 1.52
N ALA A 153 -24.98 28.13 0.92
CA ALA A 153 -23.53 28.13 0.68
C ALA A 153 -22.79 28.59 1.94
N ASN A 154 -21.66 27.97 2.22
CA ASN A 154 -20.77 28.42 3.27
C ASN A 154 -20.02 29.70 2.80
N ASN A 155 -19.82 30.65 3.72
CA ASN A 155 -19.11 31.90 3.44
C ASN A 155 -17.59 31.77 3.49
N TYR A 156 -17.08 30.60 3.90
CA TYR A 156 -15.66 30.34 4.11
C TYR A 156 -15.18 29.21 3.22
N GLU A 157 -13.92 29.27 2.89
CA GLU A 157 -13.19 28.26 2.14
C GLU A 157 -11.93 27.85 2.91
N ILE A 158 -11.45 26.64 2.72
CA ILE A 158 -10.26 26.08 3.37
C ILE A 158 -9.39 25.34 2.35
N ASP A 159 -8.09 25.28 2.60
CA ASP A 159 -7.12 24.69 1.66
C ASP A 159 -7.13 23.16 1.63
N THR A 160 -7.74 22.49 2.62
CA THR A 160 -7.72 21.03 2.76
C THR A 160 -9.13 20.46 2.88
N GLU A 161 -9.38 19.34 2.20
CA GLU A 161 -10.65 18.63 2.24
C GLU A 161 -11.04 18.22 3.68
N THR A 162 -10.09 17.63 4.41
CA THR A 162 -10.29 17.15 5.80
C THR A 162 -10.62 18.26 6.80
N GLY A 163 -10.29 19.51 6.49
CA GLY A 163 -10.61 20.66 7.34
C GLY A 163 -12.01 21.24 7.08
N ALA A 164 -12.66 20.83 5.99
CA ALA A 164 -13.95 21.41 5.61
C ALA A 164 -15.07 21.08 6.61
N GLU A 165 -14.96 20.00 7.38
CA GLU A 165 -15.89 19.68 8.46
C GLU A 165 -15.97 20.81 9.52
N GLU A 166 -14.88 21.52 9.79
CA GLU A 166 -14.85 22.64 10.75
C GLU A 166 -15.70 23.83 10.31
N LEU A 167 -16.02 23.92 9.01
CA LEU A 167 -16.88 24.93 8.43
C LEU A 167 -18.36 24.69 8.69
N ASN A 168 -18.77 23.49 9.11
CA ASN A 168 -20.18 23.13 9.36
C ASN A 168 -20.72 23.75 10.66
N LYS A 169 -20.73 25.08 10.71
CA LYS A 169 -21.33 25.88 11.79
C LYS A 169 -22.47 26.69 11.22
N PRO A 170 -23.64 26.77 11.92
CA PRO A 170 -24.81 27.49 11.42
C PRO A 170 -24.52 28.93 11.01
N GLU A 171 -23.64 29.62 11.73
CA GLU A 171 -23.23 31.00 11.48
C GLU A 171 -22.38 31.21 10.22
N ASN A 172 -21.79 30.11 9.71
CA ASN A 172 -20.93 30.16 8.55
C ASN A 172 -21.70 30.09 7.23
N PHE A 173 -22.96 29.74 7.26
CA PHE A 173 -23.79 29.61 6.06
C PHE A 173 -24.49 30.94 5.70
N ALA A 174 -24.52 31.25 4.41
CA ALA A 174 -25.24 32.40 3.90
C ALA A 174 -26.75 32.27 4.17
N PRO A 175 -27.44 33.35 4.54
CA PRO A 175 -28.86 33.32 4.83
C PRO A 175 -29.74 33.11 3.59
N GLU A 176 -29.23 33.53 2.43
CA GLU A 176 -29.93 33.38 1.15
C GLU A 176 -29.59 32.08 0.48
N PRO A 177 -30.57 31.18 0.22
CA PRO A 177 -30.32 29.92 -0.46
C PRO A 177 -30.05 30.11 -1.96
N VAL A 178 -29.13 29.32 -2.48
CA VAL A 178 -28.93 29.12 -3.91
C VAL A 178 -29.82 27.98 -4.38
N GLU A 179 -30.51 28.19 -5.48
CA GLU A 179 -31.38 27.17 -6.06
C GLU A 179 -30.66 26.47 -7.23
N LEU A 180 -30.47 25.16 -7.11
CA LEU A 180 -29.91 24.30 -8.14
C LEU A 180 -30.89 23.17 -8.49
N THR A 181 -30.82 22.67 -9.72
CA THR A 181 -31.56 21.48 -10.09
C THR A 181 -30.78 20.21 -9.71
N ARG A 182 -31.49 19.08 -9.55
CA ARG A 182 -30.81 17.78 -9.37
C ARG A 182 -29.87 17.47 -10.53
N TYR A 183 -30.15 17.98 -11.72
CA TYR A 183 -29.28 17.84 -12.88
C TYR A 183 -27.98 18.63 -12.72
N ASP A 184 -28.06 19.85 -12.22
CA ASP A 184 -26.87 20.68 -11.95
C ASP A 184 -25.98 20.02 -10.91
N LEU A 185 -26.55 19.50 -9.84
CA LEU A 185 -25.82 18.77 -8.80
C LEU A 185 -25.12 17.53 -9.38
N LYS A 186 -25.77 16.80 -10.29
CA LYS A 186 -25.17 15.67 -10.96
C LYS A 186 -24.02 16.08 -11.90
N ILE A 187 -24.13 17.23 -12.56
CA ILE A 187 -23.02 17.77 -13.34
C ILE A 187 -21.85 18.14 -12.45
N MET A 188 -22.10 18.78 -11.33
CA MET A 188 -21.05 19.14 -10.35
C MET A 188 -20.34 17.89 -9.81
N LEU A 189 -21.06 16.81 -9.49
CA LEU A 189 -20.46 15.55 -9.09
C LEU A 189 -19.59 14.93 -10.20
N ASN A 190 -20.07 14.94 -11.44
CA ASN A 190 -19.33 14.38 -12.57
C ASN A 190 -18.10 15.21 -12.97
N LYS A 191 -18.04 16.47 -12.57
CA LYS A 191 -16.89 17.36 -12.77
C LYS A 191 -15.92 17.38 -11.58
N ASP A 192 -16.13 16.55 -10.57
CA ASP A 192 -15.38 16.53 -9.32
C ASP A 192 -15.44 17.89 -8.56
N GLU A 193 -16.49 18.69 -8.82
CA GLU A 193 -16.79 19.91 -8.06
C GLU A 193 -17.43 19.54 -6.70
N ILE A 194 -18.25 18.47 -6.65
CA ILE A 194 -18.71 17.84 -5.41
C ILE A 194 -17.79 16.64 -5.16
N VAL A 195 -17.07 16.67 -4.04
CA VAL A 195 -16.05 15.65 -3.69
C VAL A 195 -16.66 14.57 -2.83
N GLU A 196 -17.47 14.96 -1.83
CA GLU A 196 -18.10 14.07 -0.87
C GLU A 196 -19.50 14.58 -0.49
N ILE A 197 -20.38 13.64 -0.16
CA ILE A 197 -21.72 13.95 0.34
C ILE A 197 -21.91 13.22 1.67
N GLU A 198 -22.13 14.00 2.73
CA GLU A 198 -22.46 13.47 4.05
C GLU A 198 -23.95 13.62 4.30
N ARG A 199 -24.60 12.53 4.69
CA ARG A 199 -26.00 12.52 5.11
C ARG A 199 -26.08 12.47 6.63
N GLN A 200 -26.72 13.49 7.19
CA GLN A 200 -27.00 13.61 8.63
C GLN A 200 -28.31 12.95 9.03
#